data_4b9e7f320f169e8a8368753ec5ab8cbc
#
_entry.id   4b9e7f320f169e8a8368753ec5ab8cbc
#
_cell.length_a   1.000
_cell.length_b   1.000
_cell.length_c   1.000
_cell.angle_alpha   90.00
_cell.angle_beta   90.00
_cell.angle_gamma   90.00
#
_symmetry.space_group_name_H-M   'P 1'
#
loop_
_entity.id
_entity.type
_entity.pdbx_description
1 polymer ?
#
loop_
_entity_poly.entity_id
_entity_poly.type
_entity_poly.pdbx_seq_one_letter_code
_entity_poly.pdbx_strand_id
1 'polypeptide(L)'
;MNHRLSARAARCLGSVVAAAVVLAGVVASPAHAATASPTPSSSASATPTPKATATPKPTASPTPTAKPTASPTAKPTASPTPKPTASPTPKPTASPTPTPTPTPTPKPVVIPKKLTKGTTKGGTTVVLPLVAKTFAITSGYGARCIPVKGGSTFHYGLDMSEPDGTPIYAVATGKVTSVHYPSGGTAGYISVRSVIDGQVTYLAYIHMWNPGKYVKLGQNVSVGQHIADVGASGPASGPHLHLEVWKNAFYGSGTSVNPATWLTAQGLPVVSLAKASYAKAAPKTCTYYPTANLRLRAGASTSTKIIKTLPANTKLTNKPGVKVNGFIPVSVTIKGKTLTGWVSASYISQYKTYSVGKTTSLRQKATSSSHKILTAKKGRSLTVIAHGTKWSKVRVYGYAGYLPTKYVRNGY
;
A
#
# COMPACT_ATOMS: atom_id res chain seq x y z
N MET A 1 -2.32 -1.59 -73.10
CA MET A 1 -2.96 -2.92 -73.21
C MET A 1 -3.67 -3.13 -71.89
N ASN A 2 -4.94 -2.68 -71.72
CA ASN A 2 -6.21 -3.36 -72.01
C ASN A 2 -6.30 -4.72 -71.22
N HIS A 3 -7.19 -4.92 -70.23
CA HIS A 3 -8.63 -4.91 -70.12
C HIS A 3 -9.04 -5.02 -68.63
N ARG A 4 -9.87 -4.16 -68.05
CA ARG A 4 -11.34 -4.03 -68.04
C ARG A 4 -12.12 -5.21 -67.41
N LEU A 5 -12.84 -4.85 -66.31
CA LEU A 5 -14.28 -5.04 -65.97
C LEU A 5 -14.70 -6.47 -65.57
N SER A 6 -15.52 -6.67 -64.56
CA SER A 6 -16.86 -6.06 -64.32
C SER A 6 -17.42 -6.47 -62.95
N ALA A 7 -18.31 -5.62 -62.44
CA ALA A 7 -19.21 -5.80 -61.30
C ALA A 7 -20.37 -6.76 -61.62
N ARG A 8 -20.97 -7.37 -60.56
CA ARG A 8 -22.44 -7.56 -60.52
C ARG A 8 -22.95 -7.64 -59.06
N ALA A 9 -23.89 -6.80 -58.85
CA ALA A 9 -24.80 -6.76 -57.67
C ALA A 9 -25.94 -7.77 -57.84
N ALA A 10 -26.47 -8.27 -56.76
CA ALA A 10 -27.87 -8.78 -56.70
C ALA A 10 -28.47 -8.54 -55.36
N ARG A 11 -29.59 -7.83 -55.36
CA ARG A 11 -30.55 -7.55 -54.29
C ARG A 11 -31.49 -8.76 -54.10
N CYS A 12 -32.08 -8.89 -52.88
CA CYS A 12 -33.50 -9.20 -52.59
C CYS A 12 -33.62 -9.26 -51.06
N LEU A 13 -34.29 -8.34 -50.44
CA LEU A 13 -35.73 -8.18 -50.05
C LEU A 13 -36.29 -9.40 -49.29
N GLY A 14 -36.83 -9.13 -48.11
CA GLY A 14 -37.73 -10.01 -47.37
C GLY A 14 -37.99 -9.53 -45.94
N SER A 15 -38.93 -8.61 -45.77
CA SER A 15 -39.46 -8.15 -44.49
C SER A 15 -40.44 -9.21 -43.94
N VAL A 16 -40.42 -9.49 -42.64
CA VAL A 16 -41.61 -9.92 -41.91
C VAL A 16 -41.55 -9.34 -40.48
N VAL A 17 -42.56 -8.53 -40.18
CA VAL A 17 -42.87 -8.00 -38.86
C VAL A 17 -43.73 -9.04 -38.13
N ALA A 18 -43.37 -9.38 -36.92
CA ALA A 18 -44.25 -10.07 -35.98
C ALA A 18 -44.20 -9.35 -34.63
N ALA A 19 -45.28 -8.65 -34.32
CA ALA A 19 -45.55 -8.07 -33.02
C ALA A 19 -45.97 -9.17 -32.04
N ALA A 20 -45.31 -9.26 -30.89
CA ALA A 20 -45.79 -10.05 -29.76
C ALA A 20 -46.02 -9.12 -28.57
N VAL A 21 -47.28 -9.05 -28.19
CA VAL A 21 -47.79 -8.39 -26.98
C VAL A 21 -47.37 -9.23 -25.77
N VAL A 22 -46.67 -8.62 -24.82
CA VAL A 22 -46.38 -9.26 -23.52
C VAL A 22 -47.23 -8.60 -22.43
N LEU A 23 -48.11 -9.37 -21.84
CA LEU A 23 -48.86 -9.02 -20.65
C LEU A 23 -47.93 -8.81 -19.47
N ALA A 24 -48.13 -7.68 -18.76
CA ALA A 24 -47.54 -7.41 -17.47
C ALA A 24 -48.21 -8.30 -16.40
N GLY A 25 -47.44 -9.26 -15.87
CA GLY A 25 -47.76 -10.00 -14.67
C GLY A 25 -47.07 -9.38 -13.46
N VAL A 26 -47.83 -8.70 -12.61
CA VAL A 26 -47.39 -8.23 -11.28
C VAL A 26 -47.31 -9.45 -10.36
N VAL A 27 -46.12 -9.85 -9.97
CA VAL A 27 -45.93 -10.84 -8.90
C VAL A 27 -45.43 -10.11 -7.65
N ALA A 28 -46.29 -10.04 -6.65
CA ALA A 28 -46.01 -9.54 -5.32
C ALA A 28 -45.04 -10.48 -4.59
N SER A 29 -43.91 -9.93 -4.12
CA SER A 29 -43.02 -10.67 -3.21
C SER A 29 -43.57 -10.63 -1.79
N PRO A 30 -43.51 -11.73 -1.05
CA PRO A 30 -43.87 -11.73 0.37
C PRO A 30 -42.75 -11.14 1.22
N ALA A 31 -43.14 -10.23 2.12
CA ALA A 31 -42.27 -9.68 3.15
C ALA A 31 -41.85 -10.80 4.12
N HIS A 32 -40.55 -11.03 4.26
CA HIS A 32 -40.02 -11.89 5.31
C HIS A 32 -39.87 -11.08 6.59
N ALA A 33 -40.63 -11.52 7.60
CA ALA A 33 -40.56 -11.03 8.97
C ALA A 33 -39.15 -11.30 9.55
N ALA A 34 -38.55 -10.27 10.18
CA ALA A 34 -37.36 -10.39 10.95
C ALA A 34 -37.61 -11.24 12.19
N THR A 35 -37.01 -12.41 12.24
CA THR A 35 -36.96 -13.24 13.46
C THR A 35 -35.83 -12.72 14.36
N ALA A 36 -36.20 -12.28 15.55
CA ALA A 36 -35.28 -11.88 16.60
C ALA A 36 -34.43 -13.06 17.07
N SER A 37 -33.11 -12.88 17.12
CA SER A 37 -32.17 -13.83 17.75
C SER A 37 -32.38 -13.85 19.25
N PRO A 38 -32.39 -15.01 19.91
CA PRO A 38 -32.43 -15.07 21.37
C PRO A 38 -31.07 -14.70 21.99
N THR A 39 -31.14 -13.87 23.00
CA THR A 39 -30.04 -13.51 23.91
C THR A 39 -29.57 -14.75 24.67
N PRO A 40 -28.28 -15.08 24.77
CA PRO A 40 -27.85 -16.16 25.65
C PRO A 40 -27.85 -15.69 27.11
N SER A 41 -28.61 -16.39 27.93
CA SER A 41 -28.62 -16.28 29.38
C SER A 41 -27.27 -16.68 29.98
N SER A 42 -26.74 -15.83 30.85
CA SER A 42 -25.52 -16.08 31.61
C SER A 42 -25.76 -17.12 32.70
N SER A 43 -25.26 -18.33 32.52
CA SER A 43 -25.07 -19.30 33.59
C SER A 43 -23.64 -19.19 34.09
N ALA A 44 -23.49 -18.68 35.32
CA ALA A 44 -22.22 -18.65 36.02
C ALA A 44 -21.85 -20.07 36.49
N SER A 45 -20.81 -20.64 35.93
CA SER A 45 -20.14 -21.84 36.46
C SER A 45 -18.82 -21.41 37.08
N ALA A 46 -18.67 -21.64 38.37
CA ALA A 46 -17.46 -21.35 39.14
C ALA A 46 -16.30 -22.26 38.68
N THR A 47 -15.22 -21.64 38.21
CA THR A 47 -13.97 -22.33 37.89
C THR A 47 -13.04 -22.29 39.13
N PRO A 48 -12.43 -23.39 39.54
CA PRO A 48 -11.51 -23.39 40.68
C PRO A 48 -10.23 -22.65 40.38
N THR A 49 -9.80 -21.82 41.35
CA THR A 49 -8.57 -21.02 41.33
C THR A 49 -7.35 -21.92 41.30
N PRO A 50 -6.40 -21.75 40.34
CA PRO A 50 -5.12 -22.47 40.43
C PRO A 50 -4.23 -21.85 41.50
N LYS A 51 -3.67 -22.73 42.35
CA LYS A 51 -2.69 -22.48 43.41
C LYS A 51 -1.47 -21.75 42.85
N ALA A 52 -1.10 -20.64 43.45
CA ALA A 52 0.08 -19.86 43.12
C ALA A 52 1.36 -20.68 43.24
N THR A 53 2.08 -20.86 42.14
CA THR A 53 3.44 -21.40 42.12
C THR A 53 4.41 -20.23 42.24
N ALA A 54 5.32 -20.33 43.20
CA ALA A 54 6.30 -19.31 43.57
C ALA A 54 7.17 -18.86 42.41
N THR A 55 7.32 -17.56 42.27
CA THR A 55 8.20 -16.89 41.34
C THR A 55 9.66 -17.07 41.77
N PRO A 56 10.59 -17.46 40.91
CA PRO A 56 12.01 -17.48 41.27
C PRO A 56 12.56 -16.07 41.41
N LYS A 57 13.30 -15.84 42.52
CA LYS A 57 14.00 -14.63 42.93
C LYS A 57 15.01 -14.20 41.84
N PRO A 58 15.09 -12.93 41.46
CA PRO A 58 16.11 -12.46 40.51
C PRO A 58 17.50 -12.52 41.14
N THR A 59 18.45 -13.09 40.42
CA THR A 59 19.89 -13.13 40.76
C THR A 59 20.46 -11.72 40.59
N ALA A 60 21.21 -11.26 41.60
CA ALA A 60 21.80 -9.93 41.69
C ALA A 60 22.78 -9.64 40.53
N SER A 61 22.65 -8.47 39.97
CA SER A 61 23.57 -7.86 39.01
C SER A 61 24.85 -7.40 39.71
N PRO A 62 26.04 -7.46 39.10
CA PRO A 62 27.31 -7.10 39.76
C PRO A 62 27.41 -5.59 40.00
N THR A 63 27.90 -5.26 41.19
CA THR A 63 28.20 -3.89 41.71
C THR A 63 29.24 -3.17 40.85
N PRO A 64 29.04 -1.90 40.50
CA PRO A 64 30.10 -1.10 39.86
C PRO A 64 31.15 -0.67 40.87
N THR A 65 32.41 -0.76 40.44
CA THR A 65 33.65 -0.43 41.13
C THR A 65 33.70 1.07 41.55
N ALA A 66 34.26 1.29 42.74
CA ALA A 66 34.37 2.58 43.42
C ALA A 66 35.06 3.69 42.61
N LYS A 67 34.50 4.92 42.74
CA LYS A 67 35.06 6.19 42.27
C LYS A 67 36.12 6.69 43.24
N PRO A 68 37.22 7.34 42.83
CA PRO A 68 38.28 7.86 43.72
C PRO A 68 37.77 9.01 44.59
N THR A 69 38.19 8.99 45.85
CA THR A 69 37.90 9.96 46.90
C THR A 69 38.63 11.29 46.60
N ALA A 70 37.90 12.39 46.54
CA ALA A 70 38.45 13.74 46.50
C ALA A 70 38.67 14.29 47.92
N SER A 71 39.84 14.89 48.15
CA SER A 71 40.32 15.53 49.39
C SER A 71 39.49 16.77 49.78
N PRO A 72 39.27 17.08 51.06
CA PRO A 72 38.44 18.20 51.46
C PRO A 72 39.18 19.55 51.32
N THR A 73 38.60 20.46 50.57
CA THR A 73 39.06 21.86 50.46
C THR A 73 38.33 22.68 51.52
N ALA A 74 39.09 23.52 52.24
CA ALA A 74 38.66 24.36 53.35
C ALA A 74 37.54 25.33 53.03
N LYS A 75 36.62 25.49 53.98
CA LYS A 75 35.47 26.43 54.00
C LYS A 75 35.94 27.87 54.13
N PRO A 76 35.55 28.83 53.25
CA PRO A 76 35.74 30.25 53.51
C PRO A 76 34.70 30.76 54.52
N THR A 77 35.17 31.51 55.50
CA THR A 77 34.36 32.20 56.51
C THR A 77 33.55 33.35 55.86
N ALA A 78 32.26 33.37 56.01
CA ALA A 78 31.38 34.41 55.51
C ALA A 78 31.47 35.70 56.37
N SER A 79 31.75 36.82 55.69
CA SER A 79 31.62 38.19 56.23
C SER A 79 30.17 38.63 56.16
N PRO A 80 29.59 39.36 57.14
CA PRO A 80 28.20 39.74 57.13
C PRO A 80 27.89 40.79 56.06
N THR A 81 26.94 40.49 55.20
CA THR A 81 26.44 41.42 54.17
C THR A 81 25.42 42.38 54.79
N PRO A 82 25.44 43.67 54.51
CA PRO A 82 24.45 44.62 55.01
C PRO A 82 23.09 44.40 54.40
N LYS A 83 22.05 44.54 55.21
CA LYS A 83 20.62 44.40 54.87
C LYS A 83 20.23 45.40 53.78
N PRO A 84 19.64 44.99 52.66
CA PRO A 84 19.14 45.95 51.66
C PRO A 84 17.94 46.71 52.17
N THR A 85 17.98 48.03 52.12
CA THR A 85 16.84 48.93 52.32
C THR A 85 15.89 48.79 51.11
N ALA A 86 14.65 48.48 51.34
CA ALA A 86 13.65 48.33 50.30
C ALA A 86 13.41 49.68 49.57
N SER A 87 13.72 49.72 48.28
CA SER A 87 13.32 50.79 47.38
C SER A 87 11.86 50.57 46.94
N PRO A 88 11.00 51.58 46.78
CA PRO A 88 9.62 51.40 46.41
C PRO A 88 9.55 50.83 44.97
N THR A 89 8.80 49.71 44.85
CA THR A 89 8.54 49.04 43.57
C THR A 89 7.68 49.98 42.70
N PRO A 90 8.09 50.35 41.48
CA PRO A 90 7.21 51.11 40.57
C PRO A 90 6.01 50.27 40.16
N LYS A 91 4.83 50.90 40.24
CA LYS A 91 3.55 50.33 39.82
C LYS A 91 3.64 49.90 38.38
N PRO A 92 3.23 48.65 37.99
CA PRO A 92 3.28 48.21 36.60
C PRO A 92 2.40 49.13 35.72
N THR A 93 3.01 49.84 34.82
CA THR A 93 2.30 50.53 33.72
C THR A 93 1.77 49.46 32.78
N ALA A 94 0.46 49.43 32.53
CA ALA A 94 -0.17 48.50 31.61
C ALA A 94 0.50 48.61 30.24
N SER A 95 1.09 47.50 29.78
CA SER A 95 1.62 47.41 28.43
C SER A 95 0.47 47.53 27.43
N PRO A 96 0.60 48.33 26.34
CA PRO A 96 -0.47 48.47 25.38
C PRO A 96 -0.76 47.10 24.76
N THR A 97 -2.05 46.72 24.74
CA THR A 97 -2.54 45.50 24.06
C THR A 97 -2.13 45.58 22.60
N PRO A 98 -1.40 44.53 22.05
CA PRO A 98 -0.97 44.58 20.66
C PRO A 98 -2.21 44.65 19.76
N THR A 99 -2.26 45.67 18.92
CA THR A 99 -3.28 45.82 17.86
C THR A 99 -3.22 44.57 16.98
N PRO A 100 -4.37 43.90 16.72
CA PRO A 100 -4.36 42.71 15.87
C PRO A 100 -3.81 43.09 14.48
N THR A 101 -2.70 42.47 14.11
CA THR A 101 -2.12 42.60 12.76
C THR A 101 -3.18 42.16 11.76
N PRO A 102 -3.53 42.94 10.74
CA PRO A 102 -4.54 42.54 9.76
C PRO A 102 -4.15 41.22 9.12
N THR A 103 -5.03 40.24 9.17
CA THR A 103 -4.84 38.95 8.49
C THR A 103 -4.67 39.24 7.00
N PRO A 104 -3.57 38.82 6.36
CA PRO A 104 -3.35 39.10 4.94
C PRO A 104 -4.51 38.52 4.12
N THR A 105 -5.11 39.35 3.30
CA THR A 105 -6.15 38.95 2.35
C THR A 105 -5.62 37.80 1.47
N PRO A 106 -6.32 36.67 1.36
CA PRO A 106 -5.86 35.54 0.55
C PRO A 106 -5.67 36.00 -0.89
N LYS A 107 -4.47 35.81 -1.44
CA LYS A 107 -4.24 36.03 -2.87
C LYS A 107 -5.17 35.14 -3.68
N PRO A 108 -5.74 35.64 -4.81
CA PRO A 108 -6.58 34.83 -5.67
C PRO A 108 -5.89 33.53 -6.06
N VAL A 109 -6.58 32.39 -5.90
CA VAL A 109 -6.04 31.07 -6.28
C VAL A 109 -6.05 30.95 -7.79
N VAL A 110 -4.87 30.93 -8.41
CA VAL A 110 -4.73 30.71 -9.85
C VAL A 110 -4.56 29.21 -10.12
N ILE A 111 -5.63 28.56 -10.60
CA ILE A 111 -5.57 27.16 -11.02
C ILE A 111 -5.00 27.09 -12.44
N PRO A 112 -3.92 26.30 -12.68
CA PRO A 112 -3.36 26.13 -14.01
C PRO A 112 -4.41 25.72 -15.04
N LYS A 113 -4.48 26.40 -16.20
CA LYS A 113 -5.48 26.16 -17.27
C LYS A 113 -5.52 24.72 -17.77
N LYS A 114 -4.39 24.00 -17.69
CA LYS A 114 -4.26 22.58 -18.08
C LYS A 114 -4.94 21.59 -17.14
N LEU A 115 -5.36 22.02 -15.94
CA LEU A 115 -6.00 21.13 -14.97
C LEU A 115 -7.52 21.09 -15.18
N THR A 116 -8.07 19.89 -15.13
CA THR A 116 -9.51 19.68 -15.12
C THR A 116 -10.08 20.02 -13.75
N LYS A 117 -11.07 20.91 -13.74
CA LYS A 117 -11.77 21.36 -12.53
C LYS A 117 -13.08 20.60 -12.36
N GLY A 118 -13.42 20.31 -11.12
CA GLY A 118 -14.73 19.87 -10.68
C GLY A 118 -15.27 20.84 -9.64
N THR A 119 -16.57 20.81 -9.44
CA THR A 119 -17.26 21.54 -8.38
C THR A 119 -18.09 20.54 -7.61
N THR A 120 -17.92 20.51 -6.31
CA THR A 120 -18.68 19.64 -5.43
C THR A 120 -20.11 20.10 -5.29
N LYS A 121 -21.00 19.31 -4.69
CA LYS A 121 -22.39 19.70 -4.43
C LYS A 121 -22.51 20.94 -3.54
N GLY A 122 -21.56 21.13 -2.60
CA GLY A 122 -21.49 22.29 -1.74
C GLY A 122 -20.73 23.49 -2.32
N GLY A 123 -20.36 23.46 -3.61
CA GLY A 123 -19.70 24.56 -4.30
C GLY A 123 -18.17 24.60 -4.12
N THR A 124 -17.55 23.64 -3.43
CA THR A 124 -16.09 23.59 -3.27
C THR A 124 -15.43 23.25 -4.60
N THR A 125 -14.43 24.06 -5.02
CA THR A 125 -13.63 23.75 -6.21
C THR A 125 -12.60 22.67 -5.91
N VAL A 126 -12.52 21.64 -6.75
CA VAL A 126 -11.51 20.59 -6.74
C VAL A 126 -10.88 20.46 -8.13
N VAL A 127 -9.70 19.84 -8.20
CA VAL A 127 -9.03 19.56 -9.48
C VAL A 127 -8.52 18.13 -9.55
N LEU A 128 -8.34 17.63 -10.76
CA LEU A 128 -7.63 16.38 -10.98
C LEU A 128 -6.15 16.56 -10.60
N PRO A 129 -5.53 15.66 -9.85
CA PRO A 129 -4.14 15.83 -9.40
C PRO A 129 -3.09 15.70 -10.51
N LEU A 130 -3.47 15.13 -11.66
CA LEU A 130 -2.67 15.02 -12.88
C LEU A 130 -3.44 15.62 -14.07
N VAL A 131 -2.73 15.92 -15.15
CA VAL A 131 -3.37 16.45 -16.36
C VAL A 131 -4.25 15.37 -16.99
N ALA A 132 -5.48 15.72 -17.38
CA ALA A 132 -6.38 14.78 -18.03
C ALA A 132 -5.79 14.26 -19.36
N LYS A 133 -6.07 12.99 -19.69
CA LYS A 133 -5.63 12.29 -20.90
C LYS A 133 -4.12 12.05 -21.01
N THR A 134 -3.34 12.34 -19.96
CA THR A 134 -1.91 11.99 -19.94
C THR A 134 -1.65 10.65 -19.21
N PHE A 135 -2.31 10.40 -18.11
CA PHE A 135 -2.08 9.24 -17.23
C PHE A 135 -2.93 8.00 -17.57
N ALA A 136 -2.44 6.84 -17.17
CA ALA A 136 -3.19 5.59 -17.20
C ALA A 136 -3.53 5.12 -15.78
N ILE A 137 -4.77 4.66 -15.56
CA ILE A 137 -5.15 4.00 -14.30
C ILE A 137 -4.63 2.55 -14.34
N THR A 138 -3.73 2.20 -13.43
CA THR A 138 -3.07 0.88 -13.40
C THR A 138 -3.58 -0.02 -12.28
N SER A 139 -4.09 0.54 -11.18
CA SER A 139 -4.69 -0.22 -10.09
C SER A 139 -5.79 0.57 -9.40
N GLY A 140 -6.94 -0.04 -9.18
CA GLY A 140 -8.07 0.54 -8.47
C GLY A 140 -8.03 0.24 -6.96
N TYR A 141 -8.91 0.90 -6.22
CA TYR A 141 -9.13 0.70 -4.78
C TYR A 141 -9.72 -0.68 -4.49
N GLY A 142 -9.29 -1.31 -3.39
CA GLY A 142 -9.91 -2.53 -2.88
C GLY A 142 -8.97 -3.74 -2.78
N ALA A 143 -9.56 -4.91 -2.56
CA ALA A 143 -8.83 -6.15 -2.41
C ALA A 143 -8.08 -6.52 -3.70
N ARG A 144 -6.81 -6.89 -3.58
CA ARG A 144 -5.95 -7.30 -4.71
C ARG A 144 -4.94 -8.37 -4.31
N CYS A 145 -4.39 -9.08 -5.28
CA CYS A 145 -3.19 -9.87 -5.04
C CYS A 145 -1.99 -8.94 -4.83
N ILE A 146 -1.04 -9.33 -3.96
CA ILE A 146 0.16 -8.54 -3.68
C ILE A 146 0.94 -8.33 -4.99
N PRO A 147 1.03 -7.10 -5.51
CA PRO A 147 1.62 -6.87 -6.84
C PRO A 147 3.14 -6.97 -6.85
N VAL A 148 3.78 -6.53 -5.76
CA VAL A 148 5.23 -6.50 -5.57
C VAL A 148 5.58 -6.90 -4.14
N LYS A 149 6.84 -7.28 -3.90
CA LYS A 149 7.35 -7.56 -2.56
C LYS A 149 7.10 -6.36 -1.63
N GLY A 150 6.57 -6.60 -0.45
CA GLY A 150 6.21 -5.56 0.52
C GLY A 150 4.82 -4.93 0.31
N GLY A 151 4.18 -5.16 -0.83
CA GLY A 151 2.83 -4.67 -1.13
C GLY A 151 1.74 -5.24 -0.21
N SER A 152 0.52 -4.73 -0.36
CA SER A 152 -0.64 -5.14 0.42
C SER A 152 -1.62 -5.97 -0.42
N THR A 153 -2.43 -6.80 0.26
CA THR A 153 -3.60 -7.49 -0.32
C THR A 153 -4.83 -6.59 -0.40
N PHE A 154 -4.75 -5.36 0.14
CA PHE A 154 -5.77 -4.32 -0.02
C PHE A 154 -5.09 -3.04 -0.52
N HIS A 155 -5.69 -2.39 -1.49
CA HIS A 155 -5.25 -1.15 -2.09
C HIS A 155 -6.12 0.00 -1.59
N TYR A 156 -5.53 0.91 -0.81
CA TYR A 156 -6.26 2.03 -0.21
C TYR A 156 -6.40 3.23 -1.16
N GLY A 157 -5.83 3.16 -2.37
CA GLY A 157 -5.76 4.27 -3.30
C GLY A 157 -6.16 3.94 -4.73
N LEU A 158 -5.86 4.90 -5.58
CA LEU A 158 -5.95 4.83 -7.04
C LEU A 158 -4.56 5.08 -7.62
N ASP A 159 -4.03 4.13 -8.39
CA ASP A 159 -2.73 4.27 -9.05
C ASP A 159 -2.90 4.88 -10.44
N MET A 160 -2.32 6.05 -10.63
CA MET A 160 -2.30 6.81 -11.87
C MET A 160 -0.86 6.88 -12.40
N SER A 161 -0.53 6.04 -13.39
CA SER A 161 0.81 5.94 -13.99
C SER A 161 1.11 7.11 -14.89
N GLU A 162 2.25 7.75 -14.67
CA GLU A 162 2.85 8.84 -15.43
C GLU A 162 4.38 8.73 -15.38
N PRO A 163 5.12 9.37 -16.28
CA PRO A 163 6.58 9.44 -16.19
C PRO A 163 7.06 10.01 -14.86
N ASP A 164 8.23 9.54 -14.42
CA ASP A 164 8.92 10.09 -13.26
C ASP A 164 9.16 11.61 -13.42
N GLY A 165 8.95 12.37 -12.34
CA GLY A 165 9.07 13.82 -12.38
C GLY A 165 7.82 14.57 -12.90
N THR A 166 6.75 13.90 -13.32
CA THR A 166 5.49 14.57 -13.72
C THR A 166 4.88 15.33 -12.54
N PRO A 167 4.50 16.62 -12.69
CA PRO A 167 3.94 17.41 -11.60
C PRO A 167 2.64 16.84 -11.04
N ILE A 168 2.52 16.81 -9.71
CA ILE A 168 1.33 16.44 -8.95
C ILE A 168 0.73 17.71 -8.33
N TYR A 169 -0.58 17.90 -8.47
CA TYR A 169 -1.30 19.08 -8.00
C TYR A 169 -2.23 18.77 -6.84
N ALA A 170 -2.35 19.71 -5.90
CA ALA A 170 -3.29 19.60 -4.80
C ALA A 170 -4.73 19.54 -5.29
N VAL A 171 -5.45 18.47 -4.98
CA VAL A 171 -6.84 18.25 -5.40
C VAL A 171 -7.77 19.30 -4.82
N ALA A 172 -7.51 19.75 -3.60
CA ALA A 172 -8.31 20.78 -2.90
C ALA A 172 -7.39 21.67 -2.06
N THR A 173 -7.88 22.84 -1.70
CA THR A 173 -7.24 23.71 -0.70
C THR A 173 -7.23 23.01 0.65
N GLY A 174 -6.09 23.09 1.37
CA GLY A 174 -5.96 22.46 2.66
C GLY A 174 -4.64 22.74 3.34
N LYS A 175 -4.39 22.03 4.45
CA LYS A 175 -3.15 22.13 5.24
C LYS A 175 -2.36 20.82 5.13
N VAL A 176 -1.08 20.91 4.86
CA VAL A 176 -0.15 19.76 4.85
C VAL A 176 -0.01 19.22 6.27
N THR A 177 -0.42 17.98 6.49
CA THR A 177 -0.40 17.32 7.81
C THR A 177 0.66 16.24 7.93
N SER A 178 1.24 15.82 6.80
CA SER A 178 2.38 14.91 6.78
C SER A 178 3.28 15.18 5.59
N VAL A 179 4.59 15.11 5.82
CA VAL A 179 5.65 15.07 4.81
C VAL A 179 6.59 13.95 5.23
N HIS A 180 6.51 12.81 4.56
CA HIS A 180 7.28 11.61 4.90
C HIS A 180 8.25 11.26 3.77
N TYR A 181 9.54 11.23 4.07
CA TYR A 181 10.57 10.84 3.11
C TYR A 181 10.69 9.32 2.99
N PRO A 182 10.99 8.80 1.79
CA PRO A 182 11.17 7.36 1.62
C PRO A 182 12.35 6.87 2.44
N SER A 183 12.15 5.80 3.22
CA SER A 183 13.18 5.18 4.05
C SER A 183 12.84 3.72 4.36
N GLY A 184 13.86 2.85 4.52
CA GLY A 184 13.66 1.46 4.93
C GLY A 184 12.68 0.66 4.07
N GLY A 185 12.49 1.02 2.80
CA GLY A 185 11.51 0.40 1.89
C GLY A 185 10.09 0.96 2.02
N THR A 186 9.89 2.05 2.80
CA THR A 186 8.64 2.81 2.82
C THR A 186 8.59 3.84 1.69
N ALA A 187 7.38 4.18 1.23
CA ALA A 187 7.18 5.20 0.20
C ALA A 187 7.23 6.61 0.78
N GLY A 188 7.75 7.57 0.01
CA GLY A 188 7.59 8.98 0.29
C GLY A 188 6.14 9.43 0.06
N TYR A 189 5.60 10.29 0.93
CA TYR A 189 4.24 10.79 0.77
C TYR A 189 4.00 12.16 1.40
N ILE A 190 2.97 12.84 0.90
CA ILE A 190 2.37 14.05 1.48
C ILE A 190 0.92 13.74 1.81
N SER A 191 0.44 14.19 2.98
CA SER A 191 -0.98 14.21 3.32
C SER A 191 -1.46 15.64 3.50
N VAL A 192 -2.58 15.99 2.85
CA VAL A 192 -3.24 17.30 2.93
C VAL A 192 -4.61 17.12 3.58
N ARG A 193 -4.84 17.80 4.70
CA ARG A 193 -6.15 17.89 5.35
C ARG A 193 -6.93 19.04 4.73
N SER A 194 -8.05 18.72 4.12
CA SER A 194 -8.99 19.65 3.51
C SER A 194 -10.35 19.59 4.22
N VAL A 195 -11.14 20.64 4.17
CA VAL A 195 -12.55 20.62 4.51
C VAL A 195 -13.33 20.80 3.22
N ILE A 196 -14.05 19.78 2.79
CA ILE A 196 -14.77 19.73 1.51
C ILE A 196 -16.25 19.51 1.83
N ASP A 197 -17.06 20.49 1.51
CA ASP A 197 -18.49 20.52 1.85
C ASP A 197 -18.76 20.18 3.34
N GLY A 198 -17.98 20.78 4.24
CA GLY A 198 -18.06 20.54 5.69
C GLY A 198 -17.41 19.25 6.18
N GLN A 199 -17.03 18.30 5.26
CA GLN A 199 -16.40 17.05 5.62
C GLN A 199 -14.88 17.18 5.68
N VAL A 200 -14.28 16.84 6.84
CA VAL A 200 -12.82 16.70 6.97
C VAL A 200 -12.36 15.53 6.09
N THR A 201 -11.54 15.84 5.09
CA THR A 201 -11.02 14.90 4.12
C THR A 201 -9.51 15.00 4.05
N TYR A 202 -8.83 13.87 4.11
CA TYR A 202 -7.38 13.78 3.90
C TYR A 202 -7.11 13.22 2.52
N LEU A 203 -6.28 13.94 1.78
CA LEU A 203 -5.82 13.59 0.44
C LEU A 203 -4.34 13.24 0.55
N ALA A 204 -3.99 11.97 0.38
CA ALA A 204 -2.61 11.52 0.46
C ALA A 204 -2.06 11.19 -0.93
N TYR A 205 -0.89 11.73 -1.23
CA TYR A 205 -0.16 11.59 -2.47
C TYR A 205 1.11 10.80 -2.16
N ILE A 206 1.32 9.67 -2.80
CA ILE A 206 2.31 8.67 -2.37
C ILE A 206 3.22 8.27 -3.54
N HIS A 207 4.39 7.72 -3.24
CA HIS A 207 5.47 7.23 -4.11
C HIS A 207 6.44 8.29 -4.64
N MET A 208 6.33 9.56 -4.22
CA MET A 208 7.31 10.58 -4.59
C MET A 208 8.70 10.32 -3.98
N TRP A 209 9.75 10.81 -4.65
CA TRP A 209 11.13 10.72 -4.15
C TRP A 209 11.45 11.78 -3.12
N ASN A 210 10.97 13.01 -3.34
CA ASN A 210 11.24 14.17 -2.47
C ASN A 210 9.94 14.89 -2.11
N PRO A 211 9.21 14.44 -1.06
CA PRO A 211 7.94 15.03 -0.65
C PRO A 211 8.05 16.46 -0.13
N GLY A 212 9.22 16.85 0.38
CA GLY A 212 9.46 18.22 0.89
C GLY A 212 9.94 19.23 -0.15
N LYS A 213 9.98 18.86 -1.44
CA LYS A 213 10.52 19.74 -2.50
C LYS A 213 9.72 21.03 -2.68
N TYR A 214 8.40 20.96 -2.62
CA TYR A 214 7.49 22.08 -2.92
C TYR A 214 6.65 22.52 -1.73
N VAL A 215 6.54 21.69 -0.69
CA VAL A 215 5.71 21.97 0.49
C VAL A 215 6.41 21.56 1.78
N LYS A 216 5.97 22.18 2.90
CA LYS A 216 6.46 21.88 4.25
C LYS A 216 5.30 21.44 5.14
N LEU A 217 5.60 20.67 6.19
CA LEU A 217 4.64 20.33 7.21
C LEU A 217 3.99 21.60 7.80
N GLY A 218 2.68 21.60 7.94
CA GLY A 218 1.91 22.73 8.46
C GLY A 218 1.59 23.82 7.44
N GLN A 219 2.16 23.80 6.22
CA GLN A 219 1.88 24.75 5.16
C GLN A 219 0.46 24.63 4.63
N ASN A 220 -0.21 25.75 4.38
CA ASN A 220 -1.44 25.79 3.60
C ASN A 220 -1.11 25.69 2.12
N VAL A 221 -1.86 24.87 1.39
CA VAL A 221 -1.78 24.70 -0.05
C VAL A 221 -3.11 25.09 -0.69
N SER A 222 -3.05 25.68 -1.85
CA SER A 222 -4.23 26.04 -2.65
C SER A 222 -4.58 24.92 -3.62
N VAL A 223 -5.86 24.78 -3.96
CA VAL A 223 -6.32 23.87 -5.02
C VAL A 223 -5.57 24.16 -6.33
N GLY A 224 -5.06 23.12 -6.98
CA GLY A 224 -4.23 23.23 -8.20
C GLY A 224 -2.80 23.70 -8.00
N GLN A 225 -2.35 23.89 -6.75
CA GLN A 225 -0.94 24.15 -6.47
C GLN A 225 -0.08 22.91 -6.80
N HIS A 226 1.06 23.09 -7.45
CA HIS A 226 2.07 22.03 -7.62
C HIS A 226 2.67 21.70 -6.24
N ILE A 227 2.50 20.45 -5.77
CA ILE A 227 2.88 20.03 -4.43
C ILE A 227 3.93 18.92 -4.40
N ALA A 228 4.06 18.15 -5.48
CA ALA A 228 4.99 17.02 -5.59
C ALA A 228 5.24 16.66 -7.05
N ASP A 229 6.18 15.73 -7.26
CA ASP A 229 6.41 15.09 -8.55
C ASP A 229 6.15 13.58 -8.44
N VAL A 230 5.65 12.97 -9.51
CA VAL A 230 5.50 11.51 -9.63
C VAL A 230 6.84 10.83 -9.40
N GLY A 231 6.84 9.73 -8.69
CA GLY A 231 7.99 8.89 -8.43
C GLY A 231 7.63 7.42 -8.34
N ALA A 232 8.58 6.61 -7.85
CA ALA A 232 8.43 5.17 -7.66
C ALA A 232 9.06 4.69 -6.35
N SER A 233 9.06 5.53 -5.30
CA SER A 233 9.64 5.18 -4.00
C SER A 233 8.82 4.12 -3.25
N GLY A 234 9.47 3.31 -2.42
CA GLY A 234 8.84 2.24 -1.68
C GLY A 234 8.36 1.06 -2.54
N PRO A 235 7.28 0.34 -2.15
CA PRO A 235 6.80 -0.84 -2.88
C PRO A 235 6.03 -0.45 -4.14
N ALA A 236 6.71 0.01 -5.17
CA ALA A 236 6.18 0.39 -6.47
C ALA A 236 6.71 -0.51 -7.59
N SER A 237 5.94 -0.71 -8.67
CA SER A 237 6.36 -1.44 -9.87
C SER A 237 6.89 -0.54 -10.98
N GLY A 238 6.72 0.76 -10.85
CA GLY A 238 7.13 1.80 -11.77
C GLY A 238 6.57 3.15 -11.34
N PRO A 239 6.91 4.26 -12.03
CA PRO A 239 6.46 5.59 -11.67
C PRO A 239 4.95 5.75 -11.77
N HIS A 240 4.34 6.27 -10.71
CA HIS A 240 2.90 6.57 -10.64
C HIS A 240 2.58 7.46 -9.44
N LEU A 241 1.48 8.17 -9.51
CA LEU A 241 0.81 8.73 -8.34
C LEU A 241 -0.13 7.68 -7.76
N HIS A 242 0.08 7.29 -6.50
CA HIS A 242 -0.90 6.60 -5.69
C HIS A 242 -1.66 7.64 -4.85
N LEU A 243 -2.93 7.86 -5.16
CA LEU A 243 -3.81 8.80 -4.46
C LEU A 243 -4.71 8.06 -3.49
N GLU A 244 -4.70 8.43 -2.21
CA GLU A 244 -5.66 7.96 -1.23
C GLU A 244 -6.59 9.08 -0.78
N VAL A 245 -7.84 8.73 -0.46
CA VAL A 245 -8.84 9.63 0.14
C VAL A 245 -9.35 9.03 1.43
N TRP A 246 -9.27 9.81 2.52
CA TRP A 246 -9.70 9.39 3.84
C TRP A 246 -10.62 10.41 4.46
N LYS A 247 -11.67 9.95 5.18
CA LYS A 247 -12.57 10.81 5.95
C LYS A 247 -12.16 10.82 7.42
N ASN A 248 -12.31 11.98 8.09
CA ASN A 248 -12.08 12.24 9.51
C ASN A 248 -10.61 12.18 9.94
N ALA A 249 -9.86 11.14 9.63
CA ALA A 249 -8.43 11.01 9.93
C ALA A 249 -7.70 10.29 8.81
N PHE A 250 -6.37 10.51 8.73
CA PHE A 250 -5.49 9.75 7.84
C PHE A 250 -4.99 8.51 8.58
N TYR A 251 -5.44 7.31 8.16
CA TYR A 251 -5.29 6.04 8.89
C TYR A 251 -5.96 6.02 10.29
N GLY A 252 -5.66 5.04 11.09
CA GLY A 252 -6.16 4.90 12.47
C GLY A 252 -7.69 4.88 12.53
N SER A 253 -8.28 5.92 13.09
CA SER A 253 -9.73 6.11 13.19
C SER A 253 -10.38 6.62 11.91
N GLY A 254 -9.59 6.92 10.86
CA GLY A 254 -10.10 7.39 9.59
C GLY A 254 -10.75 6.28 8.76
N THR A 255 -11.63 6.70 7.85
CA THR A 255 -12.29 5.80 6.90
C THR A 255 -11.77 6.09 5.50
N SER A 256 -11.06 5.12 4.90
CA SER A 256 -10.66 5.23 3.49
C SER A 256 -11.86 5.05 2.56
N VAL A 257 -11.87 5.80 1.48
CA VAL A 257 -12.90 5.70 0.43
C VAL A 257 -12.24 5.49 -0.92
N ASN A 258 -12.97 4.87 -1.86
CA ASN A 258 -12.48 4.66 -3.21
C ASN A 258 -12.24 6.02 -3.92
N PRO A 259 -10.99 6.38 -4.24
CA PRO A 259 -10.69 7.68 -4.82
C PRO A 259 -11.35 7.90 -6.20
N ALA A 260 -11.50 6.85 -7.01
CA ALA A 260 -12.15 6.98 -8.31
C ALA A 260 -13.63 7.35 -8.18
N THR A 261 -14.36 6.69 -7.26
CA THR A 261 -15.76 7.00 -6.97
C THR A 261 -15.88 8.38 -6.31
N TRP A 262 -14.97 8.69 -5.39
CA TRP A 262 -14.98 9.98 -4.72
C TRP A 262 -14.72 11.14 -5.69
N LEU A 263 -13.70 11.08 -6.55
CA LEU A 263 -13.42 12.09 -7.57
C LEU A 263 -14.60 12.26 -8.53
N THR A 264 -15.21 11.16 -8.95
CA THR A 264 -16.41 11.20 -9.82
C THR A 264 -17.56 11.95 -9.16
N ALA A 265 -17.80 11.73 -7.87
CA ALA A 265 -18.82 12.43 -7.10
C ALA A 265 -18.51 13.94 -6.94
N GLN A 266 -17.24 14.35 -7.07
CA GLN A 266 -16.82 15.74 -7.07
C GLN A 266 -16.79 16.37 -8.47
N GLY A 267 -17.42 15.75 -9.46
CA GLY A 267 -17.46 16.24 -10.84
C GLY A 267 -16.20 15.93 -11.68
N LEU A 268 -15.35 15.03 -11.18
CA LEU A 268 -14.11 14.60 -11.86
C LEU A 268 -14.18 13.10 -12.19
N PRO A 269 -14.85 12.70 -13.29
CA PRO A 269 -14.98 11.29 -13.68
C PRO A 269 -13.64 10.73 -14.15
N VAL A 270 -12.75 10.44 -13.20
CA VAL A 270 -11.33 10.15 -13.40
C VAL A 270 -11.07 9.01 -14.40
N VAL A 271 -11.96 8.02 -14.48
CA VAL A 271 -11.81 6.90 -15.45
C VAL A 271 -11.93 7.42 -16.88
N SER A 272 -12.90 8.27 -17.18
CA SER A 272 -13.05 8.86 -18.51
C SER A 272 -12.03 9.97 -18.80
N LEU A 273 -11.46 10.58 -17.75
CA LEU A 273 -10.39 11.58 -17.85
C LEU A 273 -8.99 10.96 -18.00
N ALA A 274 -8.84 9.67 -17.79
CA ALA A 274 -7.60 8.96 -18.05
C ALA A 274 -7.35 8.73 -19.55
N LYS A 275 -6.11 8.55 -19.95
CA LYS A 275 -5.70 8.09 -21.29
C LYS A 275 -6.12 6.63 -21.51
N ALA A 276 -5.98 5.79 -20.47
CA ALA A 276 -6.36 4.39 -20.48
C ALA A 276 -6.65 3.91 -19.05
N SER A 277 -7.38 2.80 -18.91
CA SER A 277 -7.57 2.13 -17.63
C SER A 277 -7.26 0.64 -17.77
N TYR A 278 -6.33 0.17 -16.94
CA TYR A 278 -5.92 -1.24 -16.81
C TYR A 278 -6.32 -1.81 -15.45
N ALA A 279 -7.03 -1.05 -14.63
CA ALA A 279 -7.53 -1.49 -13.34
C ALA A 279 -8.47 -2.70 -13.51
N LYS A 280 -8.19 -3.78 -12.80
CA LYS A 280 -8.99 -5.00 -12.81
C LYS A 280 -9.93 -5.03 -11.62
N ALA A 281 -11.06 -5.72 -11.77
CA ALA A 281 -11.94 -6.03 -10.66
C ALA A 281 -11.20 -6.79 -9.56
N ALA A 282 -11.62 -6.60 -8.30
CA ALA A 282 -11.03 -7.29 -7.16
C ALA A 282 -11.12 -8.81 -7.33
N PRO A 283 -10.01 -9.55 -7.25
CA PRO A 283 -10.02 -10.99 -7.41
C PRO A 283 -10.67 -11.67 -6.19
N LYS A 284 -11.43 -12.72 -6.41
CA LYS A 284 -11.98 -13.55 -5.31
C LYS A 284 -10.89 -14.26 -4.53
N THR A 285 -9.83 -14.71 -5.23
CA THR A 285 -8.72 -15.46 -4.65
C THR A 285 -7.41 -15.08 -5.32
N CYS A 286 -6.31 -15.19 -4.55
CA CYS A 286 -4.94 -15.05 -5.04
C CYS A 286 -4.17 -16.35 -4.86
N THR A 287 -3.34 -16.71 -5.81
CA THR A 287 -2.39 -17.82 -5.70
C THR A 287 -1.01 -17.28 -5.37
N TYR A 288 -0.37 -17.89 -4.35
CA TYR A 288 1.01 -17.59 -3.98
C TYR A 288 1.84 -18.86 -3.84
N TYR A 289 3.16 -18.67 -3.87
CA TYR A 289 4.15 -19.73 -3.70
C TYR A 289 5.21 -19.25 -2.71
N PRO A 290 5.55 -20.02 -1.65
CA PRO A 290 6.69 -19.72 -0.81
C PRO A 290 7.98 -19.63 -1.62
N THR A 291 8.80 -18.62 -1.35
CA THR A 291 10.11 -18.43 -1.99
C THR A 291 11.22 -19.25 -1.32
N ALA A 292 10.96 -19.77 -0.13
CA ALA A 292 11.81 -20.68 0.65
C ALA A 292 10.91 -21.58 1.49
N ASN A 293 11.49 -22.44 2.36
CA ASN A 293 10.71 -23.17 3.35
C ASN A 293 10.00 -22.17 4.29
N LEU A 294 8.67 -22.20 4.32
CA LEU A 294 7.84 -21.20 5.00
C LEU A 294 6.96 -21.83 6.08
N ARG A 295 6.94 -21.25 7.25
CA ARG A 295 6.11 -21.70 8.37
C ARG A 295 4.67 -21.22 8.19
N LEU A 296 3.72 -22.17 8.11
CA LEU A 296 2.28 -21.94 8.28
C LEU A 296 1.99 -21.89 9.77
N ARG A 297 1.37 -20.81 10.25
CA ARG A 297 1.17 -20.53 11.67
C ARG A 297 -0.31 -20.41 12.02
N ALA A 298 -0.64 -20.61 13.30
CA ALA A 298 -2.01 -20.47 13.80
C ALA A 298 -2.49 -19.00 13.85
N GLY A 299 -1.59 -18.02 13.84
CA GLY A 299 -1.91 -16.59 13.90
C GLY A 299 -0.89 -15.72 13.18
N ALA A 300 -1.20 -14.44 13.07
CA ALA A 300 -0.43 -13.42 12.35
C ALA A 300 0.78 -12.92 13.15
N SER A 301 1.62 -13.81 13.67
CA SER A 301 2.84 -13.48 14.43
C SER A 301 3.86 -14.61 14.36
N THR A 302 5.13 -14.26 14.55
CA THR A 302 6.25 -15.25 14.66
C THR A 302 6.18 -16.05 15.95
N SER A 303 5.51 -15.57 16.99
CA SER A 303 5.33 -16.26 18.29
C SER A 303 4.23 -17.31 18.27
N THR A 304 3.31 -17.29 17.29
CA THR A 304 2.21 -18.24 17.25
C THR A 304 2.66 -19.65 16.82
N LYS A 305 1.90 -20.67 17.26
CA LYS A 305 2.17 -22.09 16.98
C LYS A 305 2.38 -22.33 15.48
N ILE A 306 3.41 -23.10 15.15
CA ILE A 306 3.67 -23.58 13.79
C ILE A 306 2.73 -24.77 13.54
N ILE A 307 1.87 -24.67 12.52
CA ILE A 307 1.00 -25.74 12.06
C ILE A 307 1.79 -26.70 11.17
N LYS A 308 2.59 -26.14 10.24
CA LYS A 308 3.41 -26.90 9.29
C LYS A 308 4.49 -26.01 8.65
N THR A 309 5.62 -26.62 8.29
CA THR A 309 6.60 -26.01 7.39
C THR A 309 6.25 -26.42 5.95
N LEU A 310 6.05 -25.41 5.10
CA LEU A 310 5.67 -25.58 3.68
C LEU A 310 6.94 -25.46 2.84
N PRO A 311 7.24 -26.43 1.96
CA PRO A 311 8.34 -26.32 1.02
C PRO A 311 8.18 -25.12 0.07
N ALA A 312 9.28 -24.62 -0.44
CA ALA A 312 9.27 -23.62 -1.51
C ALA A 312 8.40 -24.10 -2.69
N ASN A 313 7.72 -23.16 -3.34
CA ASN A 313 6.81 -23.40 -4.47
C ASN A 313 5.57 -24.26 -4.16
N THR A 314 5.24 -24.49 -2.89
CA THR A 314 3.92 -25.04 -2.48
C THR A 314 2.83 -24.06 -2.91
N LYS A 315 1.77 -24.54 -3.59
CA LYS A 315 0.63 -23.67 -3.99
C LYS A 315 -0.18 -23.27 -2.76
N LEU A 316 -0.31 -21.97 -2.52
CA LEU A 316 -1.13 -21.37 -1.48
C LEU A 316 -2.30 -20.62 -2.10
N THR A 317 -3.47 -20.69 -1.49
CA THR A 317 -4.64 -19.89 -1.87
C THR A 317 -4.92 -18.87 -0.76
N ASN A 318 -5.14 -17.62 -1.14
CA ASN A 318 -5.45 -16.51 -0.23
C ASN A 318 -6.74 -15.81 -0.71
N LYS A 319 -7.65 -15.48 0.20
CA LYS A 319 -8.69 -14.48 -0.04
C LYS A 319 -8.08 -13.11 0.25
N PRO A 320 -7.93 -12.23 -0.75
CA PRO A 320 -7.27 -10.94 -0.53
C PRO A 320 -8.10 -10.01 0.34
N GLY A 321 -7.46 -8.95 0.86
CA GLY A 321 -8.10 -7.93 1.69
C GLY A 321 -7.55 -7.88 3.13
N VAL A 322 -6.91 -8.96 3.61
CA VAL A 322 -6.40 -9.04 4.98
C VAL A 322 -4.87 -9.20 4.98
N LYS A 323 -4.19 -8.29 5.70
CA LYS A 323 -2.76 -8.39 6.05
C LYS A 323 -2.59 -7.82 7.46
N VAL A 324 -2.11 -8.62 8.39
CA VAL A 324 -1.91 -8.25 9.79
C VAL A 324 -0.46 -8.54 10.17
N ASN A 325 0.26 -7.57 10.74
CA ASN A 325 1.66 -7.71 11.16
C ASN A 325 2.58 -8.31 10.09
N GLY A 326 2.34 -8.00 8.80
CA GLY A 326 3.09 -8.57 7.68
C GLY A 326 2.71 -10.01 7.29
N PHE A 327 1.69 -10.60 7.93
CA PHE A 327 1.16 -11.94 7.62
C PHE A 327 -0.16 -11.85 6.85
N ILE A 328 -0.41 -12.85 6.01
CA ILE A 328 -1.69 -13.04 5.31
C ILE A 328 -2.28 -14.42 5.63
N PRO A 329 -3.62 -14.56 5.72
CA PRO A 329 -4.27 -15.85 5.87
C PRO A 329 -4.21 -16.62 4.55
N VAL A 330 -3.91 -17.92 4.63
CA VAL A 330 -3.86 -18.79 3.46
C VAL A 330 -4.48 -20.16 3.74
N SER A 331 -4.91 -20.83 2.68
CA SER A 331 -5.19 -22.26 2.67
C SER A 331 -4.19 -23.00 1.77
N VAL A 332 -3.87 -24.23 2.14
CA VAL A 332 -2.99 -25.13 1.41
C VAL A 332 -3.52 -26.56 1.48
N THR A 333 -3.59 -27.24 0.34
CA THR A 333 -3.98 -28.65 0.29
C THR A 333 -2.74 -29.50 0.11
N ILE A 334 -2.52 -30.42 1.06
CA ILE A 334 -1.39 -31.36 1.10
C ILE A 334 -1.95 -32.78 1.28
N LYS A 335 -1.66 -33.66 0.33
CA LYS A 335 -2.14 -35.06 0.34
C LYS A 335 -3.67 -35.14 0.61
N GLY A 336 -4.46 -34.32 -0.10
CA GLY A 336 -5.93 -34.26 0.04
C GLY A 336 -6.46 -33.50 1.26
N LYS A 337 -5.63 -33.19 2.26
CA LYS A 337 -6.04 -32.45 3.46
C LYS A 337 -5.77 -30.95 3.29
N THR A 338 -6.81 -30.13 3.49
CA THR A 338 -6.67 -28.67 3.50
C THR A 338 -6.34 -28.18 4.90
N LEU A 339 -5.25 -27.42 5.00
CA LEU A 339 -4.82 -26.70 6.19
C LEU A 339 -5.02 -25.20 5.96
N THR A 340 -5.43 -24.48 7.00
CA THR A 340 -5.54 -23.03 7.01
C THR A 340 -4.59 -22.45 8.06
N GLY A 341 -4.13 -21.22 7.84
CA GLY A 341 -3.27 -20.52 8.77
C GLY A 341 -2.68 -19.26 8.16
N TRP A 342 -1.65 -18.73 8.79
CA TRP A 342 -1.00 -17.48 8.43
C TRP A 342 0.43 -17.70 7.95
N VAL A 343 0.82 -16.98 6.91
CA VAL A 343 2.20 -16.97 6.39
C VAL A 343 2.71 -15.54 6.27
N SER A 344 4.02 -15.35 6.44
CA SER A 344 4.64 -14.03 6.20
C SER A 344 4.57 -13.68 4.72
N ALA A 345 4.02 -12.52 4.41
CA ALA A 345 3.90 -11.99 3.05
C ALA A 345 5.26 -11.66 2.40
N SER A 346 6.32 -11.52 3.20
CA SER A 346 7.68 -11.25 2.70
C SER A 346 8.35 -12.46 2.03
N TYR A 347 7.82 -13.67 2.25
CA TYR A 347 8.39 -14.93 1.76
C TYR A 347 7.49 -15.64 0.76
N ILE A 348 6.61 -14.92 0.09
CA ILE A 348 5.74 -15.46 -0.97
C ILE A 348 5.89 -14.67 -2.26
N SER A 349 5.54 -15.31 -3.37
CA SER A 349 5.51 -14.73 -4.71
C SER A 349 4.25 -15.22 -5.45
N GLN A 350 3.73 -14.43 -6.38
CA GLN A 350 2.67 -14.89 -7.31
C GLN A 350 3.18 -15.94 -8.31
N TYR A 351 4.50 -16.08 -8.44
CA TYR A 351 5.14 -17.01 -9.36
C TYR A 351 6.05 -17.97 -8.59
N LYS A 352 6.21 -19.19 -9.13
CA LYS A 352 7.22 -20.11 -8.63
C LYS A 352 8.60 -19.52 -8.81
N THR A 353 9.43 -19.66 -7.80
CA THR A 353 10.81 -19.15 -7.78
C THR A 353 11.80 -20.30 -7.82
N TYR A 354 12.93 -20.09 -8.47
CA TYR A 354 13.98 -21.10 -8.63
C TYR A 354 15.36 -20.48 -8.49
N SER A 355 16.31 -21.28 -8.02
CA SER A 355 17.71 -20.90 -7.90
C SER A 355 18.67 -22.01 -8.34
N VAL A 356 19.90 -21.63 -8.60
CA VAL A 356 21.00 -22.57 -8.92
C VAL A 356 21.41 -23.29 -7.65
N GLY A 357 21.21 -24.59 -7.56
CA GLY A 357 21.49 -25.41 -6.37
C GLY A 357 22.97 -25.73 -6.15
N LYS A 358 23.78 -25.75 -7.20
CA LYS A 358 25.23 -25.94 -7.20
C LYS A 358 25.86 -25.11 -8.30
N THR A 359 27.00 -24.49 -8.03
CA THR A 359 27.79 -23.80 -9.08
C THR A 359 28.07 -24.77 -10.22
N THR A 360 27.66 -24.41 -11.44
CA THR A 360 27.72 -25.30 -12.59
C THR A 360 27.74 -24.47 -13.90
N SER A 361 28.02 -25.14 -15.04
CA SER A 361 28.01 -24.47 -16.33
C SER A 361 26.60 -24.41 -16.92
N LEU A 362 26.18 -23.22 -17.32
CA LEU A 362 25.05 -23.04 -18.24
C LEU A 362 25.51 -23.41 -19.63
N ARG A 363 24.82 -24.31 -20.33
CA ARG A 363 25.24 -24.90 -21.60
C ARG A 363 24.28 -24.60 -22.73
N GLN A 364 24.79 -24.58 -23.95
CA GLN A 364 23.99 -24.27 -25.13
C GLN A 364 22.99 -25.38 -25.48
N LYS A 365 23.35 -26.66 -25.24
CA LYS A 365 22.51 -27.84 -25.46
C LYS A 365 22.40 -28.66 -24.19
N ALA A 366 21.43 -29.57 -24.12
CA ALA A 366 21.13 -30.43 -22.97
C ALA A 366 22.12 -31.59 -22.80
N THR A 367 23.42 -31.32 -22.83
CA THR A 367 24.51 -32.30 -22.67
C THR A 367 25.72 -31.66 -22.00
N SER A 368 26.53 -32.48 -21.30
CA SER A 368 27.76 -32.06 -20.62
C SER A 368 28.89 -31.69 -21.57
N SER A 369 28.90 -32.20 -22.78
CA SER A 369 29.90 -31.90 -23.82
C SER A 369 29.59 -30.61 -24.61
N SER A 370 28.39 -30.04 -24.47
CA SER A 370 28.00 -28.84 -25.19
C SER A 370 28.80 -27.61 -24.73
N HIS A 371 28.89 -26.62 -25.64
CA HIS A 371 29.53 -25.33 -25.34
C HIS A 371 29.00 -24.71 -24.05
N LYS A 372 29.92 -24.24 -23.21
CA LYS A 372 29.62 -23.52 -21.98
C LYS A 372 29.34 -22.05 -22.32
N ILE A 373 28.12 -21.57 -21.97
CA ILE A 373 27.74 -20.17 -22.14
C ILE A 373 28.38 -19.34 -21.02
N LEU A 374 28.18 -19.79 -19.75
CA LEU A 374 28.72 -19.12 -18.56
C LEU A 374 28.74 -20.07 -17.35
N THR A 375 29.34 -19.62 -16.25
CA THR A 375 29.23 -20.29 -14.93
C THR A 375 28.06 -19.72 -14.14
N ALA A 376 27.06 -20.56 -13.87
CA ALA A 376 25.92 -20.23 -12.99
C ALA A 376 26.31 -20.52 -11.54
N LYS A 377 26.45 -19.47 -10.70
CA LYS A 377 26.85 -19.59 -9.30
C LYS A 377 25.70 -20.13 -8.43
N LYS A 378 25.99 -20.96 -7.44
CA LYS A 378 25.04 -21.45 -6.42
C LYS A 378 24.26 -20.27 -5.79
N GLY A 379 22.96 -20.44 -5.54
CA GLY A 379 22.07 -19.45 -4.96
C GLY A 379 21.56 -18.38 -5.95
N ARG A 380 22.13 -18.32 -7.17
CA ARG A 380 21.65 -17.34 -8.15
C ARG A 380 20.22 -17.66 -8.61
N SER A 381 19.36 -16.67 -8.58
CA SER A 381 18.01 -16.73 -9.13
C SER A 381 18.03 -17.11 -10.62
N LEU A 382 17.08 -17.93 -11.05
CA LEU A 382 16.88 -18.31 -12.43
C LEU A 382 15.39 -18.43 -12.77
N THR A 383 15.09 -18.30 -14.05
CA THR A 383 13.76 -18.61 -14.61
C THR A 383 13.83 -19.97 -15.29
N VAL A 384 12.91 -20.87 -14.96
CA VAL A 384 12.74 -22.13 -15.68
C VAL A 384 11.88 -21.87 -16.90
N ILE A 385 12.42 -22.16 -18.09
CA ILE A 385 11.71 -22.05 -19.39
C ILE A 385 11.02 -23.39 -19.66
N ALA A 386 11.73 -24.51 -19.45
CA ALA A 386 11.18 -25.85 -19.57
C ALA A 386 11.88 -26.80 -18.59
N HIS A 387 11.11 -27.55 -17.81
CA HIS A 387 11.61 -28.64 -17.00
C HIS A 387 11.84 -29.88 -17.84
N GLY A 388 13.00 -30.50 -17.69
CA GLY A 388 13.31 -31.81 -18.25
C GLY A 388 13.79 -32.78 -17.17
N THR A 389 13.85 -34.07 -17.47
CA THR A 389 14.27 -35.11 -16.51
C THR A 389 15.75 -34.99 -16.13
N LYS A 390 16.65 -34.89 -17.10
CA LYS A 390 18.11 -34.78 -16.88
C LYS A 390 18.61 -33.34 -17.02
N TRP A 391 18.03 -32.53 -17.90
CA TRP A 391 18.42 -31.16 -18.23
C TRP A 391 17.18 -30.26 -18.26
N SER A 392 17.23 -29.13 -17.61
CA SER A 392 16.18 -28.09 -17.69
C SER A 392 16.68 -26.89 -18.49
N LYS A 393 15.83 -26.38 -19.39
CA LYS A 393 16.08 -25.11 -20.10
C LYS A 393 15.75 -23.96 -19.15
N VAL A 394 16.71 -23.10 -18.91
CA VAL A 394 16.60 -22.01 -17.93
C VAL A 394 17.14 -20.71 -18.50
N ARG A 395 16.78 -19.59 -17.85
CA ARG A 395 17.44 -18.29 -18.05
C ARG A 395 18.11 -17.87 -16.76
N VAL A 396 19.42 -17.59 -16.83
CA VAL A 396 20.25 -17.15 -15.69
C VAL A 396 21.14 -15.99 -16.18
N TYR A 397 21.26 -14.91 -15.39
CA TYR A 397 21.96 -13.67 -15.80
C TYR A 397 21.51 -13.12 -17.17
N GLY A 398 20.23 -13.33 -17.55
CA GLY A 398 19.72 -12.92 -18.87
C GLY A 398 19.95 -13.92 -20.02
N TYR A 399 20.88 -14.88 -19.87
CA TYR A 399 21.23 -15.86 -20.89
C TYR A 399 20.38 -17.13 -20.78
N ALA A 400 19.80 -17.57 -21.89
CA ALA A 400 19.08 -18.83 -21.99
C ALA A 400 20.03 -19.99 -22.29
N GLY A 401 19.80 -21.14 -21.64
CA GLY A 401 20.61 -22.35 -21.82
C GLY A 401 20.10 -23.51 -20.98
N TYR A 402 20.92 -24.51 -20.79
CA TYR A 402 20.57 -25.75 -20.09
C TYR A 402 21.43 -25.93 -18.84
N LEU A 403 20.77 -26.27 -17.72
CA LEU A 403 21.40 -26.75 -16.50
C LEU A 403 20.96 -28.20 -16.22
N PRO A 404 21.81 -29.03 -15.56
CA PRO A 404 21.34 -30.30 -15.03
C PRO A 404 20.17 -30.06 -14.08
N THR A 405 19.05 -30.77 -14.28
CA THR A 405 17.81 -30.57 -13.52
C THR A 405 18.02 -30.72 -12.02
N LYS A 406 18.93 -31.64 -11.59
CA LYS A 406 19.33 -31.81 -10.18
C LYS A 406 19.93 -30.54 -9.52
N TYR A 407 20.36 -29.57 -10.31
CA TYR A 407 20.89 -28.28 -9.82
C TYR A 407 19.88 -27.11 -9.95
N VAL A 408 18.66 -27.38 -10.39
CA VAL A 408 17.57 -26.43 -10.36
C VAL A 408 16.81 -26.63 -9.04
N ARG A 409 16.93 -25.70 -8.10
CA ARG A 409 16.23 -25.74 -6.79
C ARG A 409 14.97 -24.91 -6.82
N ASN A 410 13.95 -25.36 -6.10
CA ASN A 410 12.77 -24.58 -5.76
C ASN A 410 13.16 -23.52 -4.71
N GLY A 411 12.70 -22.28 -4.92
CA GLY A 411 12.97 -21.15 -4.03
C GLY A 411 14.37 -20.53 -4.23
N TYR A 412 14.70 -19.65 -3.27
CA TYR A 412 15.98 -18.94 -3.19
C TYR A 412 16.80 -19.44 -2.01
#